data_be756c4d1d14b34e303d76fa6f346947
#
_entry.id   be756c4d1d14b34e303d76fa6f346947
#
_cell.length_a   1.000
_cell.length_b   1.000
_cell.length_c   1.000
_cell.angle_alpha   90.00
_cell.angle_beta   90.00
_cell.angle_gamma   90.00
#
_symmetry.space_group_name_H-M   'P 1'
#
loop_
_entity.id
_entity.type
_entity.pdbx_description
1 polymer ?
#
loop_
_entity_poly.entity_id
_entity_poly.type
_entity_poly.pdbx_seq_one_letter_code
_entity_poly.pdbx_strand_id
1 'polypeptide(L)'
;MIELNISNSKVNDWEFLGIFKSKVRVKIIELLLGFEFRSLSEIAGSLENSGWKMTLSGVLKHMKELEKAGLVRHESGIFVEKPDARKTIYFLEGRERVEKMLRQLETDIVNSLRAGVLFNETAKVARRIQGMRHGLIEKEKEHLKSLLTECESEKIYRYLTEDEKKKLKFWRMMMSII
;
A
#
# COMPACT_ATOMS: atom_id res chain seq x y z
N MET A 1 34.88 -16.81 7.98
CA MET A 1 33.94 -15.82 8.56
C MET A 1 33.86 -14.71 7.55
N ILE A 2 32.78 -14.69 6.75
CA ILE A 2 32.51 -13.64 5.74
C ILE A 2 31.58 -12.66 6.44
N GLU A 3 32.10 -11.51 6.82
CA GLU A 3 31.31 -10.40 7.31
C GLU A 3 30.51 -9.84 6.14
N LEU A 4 29.21 -10.12 6.12
CA LEU A 4 28.25 -9.45 5.24
C LEU A 4 28.08 -8.01 5.74
N ASN A 5 28.80 -7.10 5.10
CA ASN A 5 28.65 -5.67 5.28
C ASN A 5 27.29 -5.27 4.68
N ILE A 6 26.24 -5.37 5.49
CA ILE A 6 24.91 -4.84 5.14
C ILE A 6 25.04 -3.32 5.20
N SER A 7 25.38 -2.73 4.07
CA SER A 7 25.31 -1.27 3.92
C SER A 7 23.85 -0.86 4.13
N ASN A 8 23.58 -0.22 5.27
CA ASN A 8 22.33 0.45 5.58
C ASN A 8 22.12 1.61 4.58
N SER A 9 21.69 1.31 3.36
CA SER A 9 21.11 2.33 2.50
C SER A 9 19.76 2.70 3.11
N LYS A 10 19.74 3.81 3.85
CA LYS A 10 18.51 4.48 4.28
C LYS A 10 17.81 5.00 3.03
N VAL A 11 17.17 4.11 2.28
CA VAL A 11 16.18 4.52 1.28
C VAL A 11 15.05 5.17 2.08
N ASN A 12 14.83 6.44 1.82
CA ASN A 12 13.81 7.24 2.49
C ASN A 12 12.45 6.58 2.22
N ASP A 13 11.66 6.29 3.25
CA ASP A 13 10.38 5.59 3.11
C ASP A 13 9.44 6.27 2.09
N TRP A 14 9.58 7.58 1.88
CA TRP A 14 8.84 8.34 0.88
C TRP A 14 9.26 8.06 -0.57
N GLU A 15 10.54 7.86 -0.85
CA GLU A 15 11.03 7.44 -2.18
C GLU A 15 10.54 6.04 -2.50
N PHE A 16 10.52 5.19 -1.50
CA PHE A 16 10.01 3.83 -1.61
C PHE A 16 8.50 3.82 -1.94
N LEU A 17 7.68 4.61 -1.26
CA LEU A 17 6.25 4.76 -1.57
C LEU A 17 6.02 5.28 -3.00
N GLY A 18 6.92 6.12 -3.51
CA GLY A 18 6.89 6.61 -4.90
C GLY A 18 6.97 5.50 -5.95
N ILE A 19 7.64 4.38 -5.62
CA ILE A 19 7.78 3.22 -6.50
C ILE A 19 6.44 2.52 -6.71
N PHE A 20 5.64 2.36 -5.65
CA PHE A 20 4.34 1.69 -5.70
C PHE A 20 3.24 2.51 -6.40
N LYS A 21 3.47 3.79 -6.73
CA LYS A 21 2.56 4.57 -7.59
C LYS A 21 2.52 4.07 -9.03
N SER A 22 3.52 3.32 -9.48
CA SER A 22 3.55 2.73 -10.82
C SER A 22 3.04 1.29 -10.79
N LYS A 23 1.87 1.06 -11.38
CA LYS A 23 1.30 -0.28 -11.53
C LYS A 23 2.26 -1.27 -12.21
N VAL A 24 3.07 -0.78 -13.18
CA VAL A 24 4.07 -1.61 -13.88
C VAL A 24 5.18 -2.05 -12.90
N ARG A 25 5.68 -1.16 -12.05
CA ARG A 25 6.72 -1.52 -11.06
C ARG A 25 6.19 -2.51 -10.04
N VAL A 26 4.96 -2.33 -9.57
CA VAL A 26 4.30 -3.31 -8.69
C VAL A 26 4.23 -4.67 -9.38
N LYS A 27 3.80 -4.72 -10.65
CA LYS A 27 3.73 -5.98 -11.39
C LYS A 27 5.10 -6.63 -11.60
N ILE A 28 6.15 -5.87 -11.83
CA ILE A 28 7.53 -6.39 -11.90
C ILE A 28 7.95 -7.00 -10.55
N ILE A 29 7.65 -6.33 -9.43
CA ILE A 29 7.95 -6.85 -8.09
C ILE A 29 7.19 -8.17 -7.85
N GLU A 30 5.91 -8.25 -8.19
CA GLU A 30 5.12 -9.49 -8.09
C GLU A 30 5.76 -10.64 -8.90
N LEU A 31 6.21 -10.35 -10.13
CA LEU A 31 6.87 -11.34 -10.96
C LEU A 31 8.19 -11.83 -10.35
N LEU A 32 8.97 -10.93 -9.74
CA LEU A 32 10.21 -11.29 -9.07
C LEU A 32 9.98 -11.97 -7.71
N LEU A 33 8.86 -11.71 -7.04
CA LEU A 33 8.45 -12.46 -5.85
C LEU A 33 8.12 -13.92 -6.16
N GLY A 34 7.56 -14.20 -7.33
CA GLY A 34 7.22 -15.55 -7.76
C GLY A 34 8.43 -16.39 -8.19
N PHE A 35 9.62 -15.80 -8.41
CA PHE A 35 10.81 -16.46 -8.95
C PHE A 35 12.08 -15.98 -8.26
N GLU A 36 13.09 -16.84 -8.17
CA GLU A 36 14.39 -16.45 -7.60
C GLU A 36 15.08 -15.38 -8.44
N PHE A 37 15.01 -15.51 -9.77
CA PHE A 37 15.61 -14.57 -10.72
C PHE A 37 14.89 -14.60 -12.06
N ARG A 38 15.02 -13.53 -12.86
CA ARG A 38 14.51 -13.45 -14.23
C ARG A 38 15.40 -12.56 -15.10
N SER A 39 15.50 -12.90 -16.38
CA SER A 39 16.07 -12.01 -17.37
C SER A 39 15.11 -10.89 -17.77
N LEU A 40 15.63 -9.81 -18.35
CA LEU A 40 14.81 -8.70 -18.83
C LEU A 40 13.77 -9.13 -19.88
N SER A 41 14.13 -10.06 -20.75
CA SER A 41 13.22 -10.61 -21.77
C SER A 41 12.08 -11.43 -21.17
N GLU A 42 12.35 -12.20 -20.12
CA GLU A 42 11.33 -12.99 -19.42
C GLU A 42 10.36 -12.08 -18.65
N ILE A 43 10.87 -11.01 -18.05
CA ILE A 43 10.04 -9.99 -17.38
C ILE A 43 9.14 -9.31 -18.43
N ALA A 44 9.71 -8.89 -19.57
CA ALA A 44 8.94 -8.24 -20.63
C ALA A 44 7.85 -9.16 -21.19
N GLY A 45 8.19 -10.44 -21.49
CA GLY A 45 7.21 -11.42 -21.96
C GLY A 45 6.10 -11.70 -20.95
N SER A 46 6.43 -11.74 -19.65
CA SER A 46 5.43 -11.93 -18.60
C SER A 46 4.52 -10.70 -18.44
N LEU A 47 5.04 -9.50 -18.62
CA LEU A 47 4.24 -8.27 -18.65
C LEU A 47 3.29 -8.27 -19.85
N GLU A 48 3.77 -8.64 -21.04
CA GLU A 48 2.96 -8.73 -22.25
C GLU A 48 1.82 -9.75 -22.09
N ASN A 49 2.11 -10.93 -21.57
CA ASN A 49 1.10 -11.95 -21.24
C ASN A 49 0.07 -11.47 -20.21
N SER A 50 0.43 -10.49 -19.37
CA SER A 50 -0.47 -9.84 -18.42
C SER A 50 -1.21 -8.63 -19.00
N GLY A 51 -1.13 -8.41 -20.33
CA GLY A 51 -1.80 -7.31 -21.03
C GLY A 51 -1.03 -5.99 -21.06
N TRP A 52 0.22 -5.96 -20.59
CA TRP A 52 1.07 -4.76 -20.57
C TRP A 52 1.96 -4.71 -21.82
N LYS A 53 1.56 -3.98 -22.84
CA LYS A 53 2.39 -3.79 -24.06
C LYS A 53 3.53 -2.81 -23.76
N MET A 54 4.73 -3.33 -23.58
CA MET A 54 5.93 -2.54 -23.29
C MET A 54 7.12 -3.01 -24.12
N THR A 55 7.96 -2.06 -24.51
CA THR A 55 9.25 -2.35 -25.13
C THR A 55 10.27 -2.78 -24.07
N LEU A 56 11.30 -3.54 -24.46
CA LEU A 56 12.42 -3.90 -23.56
C LEU A 56 13.07 -2.67 -22.92
N SER A 57 13.23 -1.57 -23.66
CA SER A 57 13.76 -0.33 -23.14
C SER A 57 12.84 0.32 -22.10
N GLY A 58 11.52 0.18 -22.28
CA GLY A 58 10.53 0.62 -21.30
C GLY A 58 10.62 -0.18 -20.00
N VAL A 59 10.72 -1.51 -20.10
CA VAL A 59 10.92 -2.39 -18.93
C VAL A 59 12.23 -2.05 -18.22
N LEU A 60 13.34 -1.89 -18.98
CA LEU A 60 14.65 -1.53 -18.43
C LEU A 60 14.61 -0.22 -17.63
N LYS A 61 13.84 0.77 -18.08
CA LYS A 61 13.66 2.02 -17.34
C LYS A 61 13.04 1.78 -15.96
N HIS A 62 12.01 0.96 -15.89
CA HIS A 62 11.39 0.59 -14.61
C HIS A 62 12.32 -0.24 -13.73
N MET A 63 13.13 -1.14 -14.31
CA MET A 63 14.14 -1.91 -13.57
C MET A 63 15.18 -1.00 -12.94
N LYS A 64 15.71 0.00 -13.67
CA LYS A 64 16.65 0.98 -13.14
C LYS A 64 16.08 1.79 -11.96
N GLU A 65 14.79 2.15 -12.02
CA GLU A 65 14.13 2.83 -10.90
C GLU A 65 14.03 1.91 -9.65
N LEU A 66 13.75 0.62 -9.86
CA LEU A 66 13.71 -0.37 -8.79
C LEU A 66 15.12 -0.65 -8.21
N GLU A 67 16.16 -0.65 -9.04
CA GLU A 67 17.54 -0.77 -8.61
C GLU A 67 17.99 0.44 -7.80
N LYS A 68 17.68 1.65 -8.29
CA LYS A 68 17.96 2.90 -7.57
C LYS A 68 17.33 2.92 -6.19
N ALA A 69 16.18 2.29 -6.04
CA ALA A 69 15.50 2.15 -4.75
C ALA A 69 16.00 0.97 -3.91
N GLY A 70 17.00 0.22 -4.38
CA GLY A 70 17.53 -0.94 -3.66
C GLY A 70 16.55 -2.11 -3.53
N LEU A 71 15.57 -2.23 -4.44
CA LEU A 71 14.60 -3.31 -4.44
C LEU A 71 14.98 -4.45 -5.37
N VAL A 72 15.76 -4.14 -6.38
CA VAL A 72 16.20 -5.08 -7.40
C VAL A 72 17.70 -4.90 -7.57
N ARG A 73 18.42 -5.99 -7.77
CA ARG A 73 19.80 -5.99 -8.23
C ARG A 73 19.91 -6.80 -9.50
N HIS A 74 20.94 -6.57 -10.26
CA HIS A 74 21.25 -7.38 -11.42
C HIS A 74 22.65 -7.97 -11.34
N GLU A 75 22.82 -9.11 -12.00
CA GLU A 75 24.11 -9.75 -12.21
C GLU A 75 24.24 -10.11 -13.68
N SER A 76 25.40 -9.83 -14.26
CA SER A 76 25.71 -10.15 -15.66
C SER A 76 26.61 -11.38 -15.73
N GLY A 77 26.31 -12.30 -16.62
CA GLY A 77 27.20 -13.42 -16.92
C GLY A 77 27.06 -14.64 -16.02
N ILE A 78 26.06 -14.74 -15.14
CA ILE A 78 25.91 -15.85 -14.20
C ILE A 78 24.74 -16.76 -14.55
N PHE A 79 25.04 -18.04 -14.59
CA PHE A 79 24.20 -19.24 -14.46
C PHE A 79 22.88 -19.34 -15.25
N VAL A 80 23.00 -19.76 -16.47
CA VAL A 80 22.05 -20.67 -17.10
C VAL A 80 22.88 -21.81 -17.69
N GLU A 81 22.38 -23.02 -17.85
CA GLU A 81 23.08 -24.21 -18.36
C GLU A 81 23.91 -24.01 -19.65
N LYS A 82 23.79 -22.83 -20.26
CA LYS A 82 24.71 -22.30 -21.29
C LYS A 82 25.11 -20.89 -20.88
N PRO A 83 26.41 -20.66 -20.59
CA PRO A 83 26.91 -19.34 -20.19
C PRO A 83 26.82 -18.39 -21.39
N ASP A 84 25.71 -17.67 -21.51
CA ASP A 84 25.63 -16.52 -22.41
C ASP A 84 26.04 -15.30 -21.60
N ALA A 85 27.28 -14.84 -21.79
CA ALA A 85 27.87 -13.67 -21.12
C ALA A 85 27.07 -12.37 -21.34
N ARG A 86 26.05 -12.39 -22.19
CA ARG A 86 25.17 -11.26 -22.50
C ARG A 86 23.87 -11.25 -21.70
N LYS A 87 23.58 -12.30 -20.94
CA LYS A 87 22.32 -12.40 -20.20
C LYS A 87 22.45 -11.70 -18.85
N THR A 88 21.75 -10.62 -18.68
CA THR A 88 21.58 -9.93 -17.40
C THR A 88 20.40 -10.53 -16.66
N ILE A 89 20.59 -10.95 -15.44
CA ILE A 89 19.58 -11.57 -14.58
C ILE A 89 19.28 -10.61 -13.44
N TYR A 90 18.01 -10.48 -13.11
CA TYR A 90 17.51 -9.59 -12.07
C TYR A 90 16.96 -10.38 -10.89
N PHE A 91 17.27 -9.93 -9.69
CA PHE A 91 16.86 -10.52 -8.42
C PHE A 91 16.11 -9.48 -7.58
N LEU A 92 15.14 -9.93 -6.82
CA LEU A 92 14.52 -9.09 -5.81
C LEU A 92 15.42 -9.04 -4.57
N GLU A 93 15.87 -7.85 -4.22
CA GLU A 93 16.69 -7.63 -3.02
C GLU A 93 15.78 -7.36 -1.82
N GLY A 94 16.11 -7.97 -0.67
CA GLY A 94 15.31 -7.78 0.56
C GLY A 94 13.87 -8.28 0.44
N ARG A 95 13.67 -9.48 -0.11
CA ARG A 95 12.35 -10.12 -0.33
C ARG A 95 11.42 -9.97 0.87
N GLU A 96 11.88 -10.30 2.08
CA GLU A 96 11.09 -10.20 3.31
C GLU A 96 10.62 -8.77 3.58
N ARG A 97 11.48 -7.77 3.30
CA ARG A 97 11.14 -6.35 3.44
C ARG A 97 10.03 -5.96 2.46
N VAL A 98 10.13 -6.39 1.21
CA VAL A 98 9.10 -6.12 0.18
C VAL A 98 7.78 -6.78 0.55
N GLU A 99 7.79 -8.05 0.97
CA GLU A 99 6.58 -8.76 1.40
C GLU A 99 5.92 -8.11 2.62
N LYS A 100 6.73 -7.68 3.61
CA LYS A 100 6.23 -6.96 4.77
C LYS A 100 5.56 -5.65 4.38
N MET A 101 6.16 -4.90 3.45
CA MET A 101 5.61 -3.64 2.97
C MET A 101 4.34 -3.82 2.15
N LEU A 102 4.27 -4.82 1.30
CA LEU A 102 3.03 -5.13 0.55
C LEU A 102 1.88 -5.45 1.52
N ARG A 103 2.13 -6.29 2.53
CA ARG A 103 1.14 -6.57 3.59
C ARG A 103 0.72 -5.32 4.35
N GLN A 104 1.64 -4.41 4.63
CA GLN A 104 1.32 -3.14 5.29
C GLN A 104 0.45 -2.25 4.39
N LEU A 105 0.77 -2.14 3.10
CA LEU A 105 -0.02 -1.38 2.13
C LEU A 105 -1.44 -1.94 1.98
N GLU A 106 -1.60 -3.26 1.90
CA GLU A 106 -2.93 -3.89 1.88
C GLU A 106 -3.73 -3.53 3.13
N THR A 107 -3.09 -3.63 4.30
CA THR A 107 -3.71 -3.26 5.59
C THR A 107 -4.13 -1.79 5.62
N ASP A 108 -3.26 -0.89 5.12
CA ASP A 108 -3.53 0.55 5.10
C ASP A 108 -4.65 0.91 4.13
N ILE A 109 -4.72 0.26 2.96
CA ILE A 109 -5.82 0.44 2.01
C ILE A 109 -7.15 -0.01 2.63
N VAL A 110 -7.19 -1.21 3.21
CA VAL A 110 -8.40 -1.74 3.85
C VAL A 110 -8.88 -0.83 4.98
N ASN A 111 -7.97 -0.39 5.85
CA ASN A 111 -8.32 0.50 6.96
C ASN A 111 -8.77 1.89 6.49
N SER A 112 -8.18 2.42 5.42
CA SER A 112 -8.61 3.69 4.82
C SER A 112 -10.02 3.59 4.25
N LEU A 113 -10.35 2.52 3.52
CA LEU A 113 -11.70 2.27 3.01
C LEU A 113 -12.71 2.12 4.15
N ARG A 114 -12.35 1.36 5.20
CA ARG A 114 -13.19 1.19 6.39
C ARG A 114 -13.45 2.52 7.10
N ALA A 115 -12.44 3.36 7.24
CA ALA A 115 -12.57 4.69 7.83
C ALA A 115 -13.60 5.54 7.07
N GLY A 116 -13.52 5.56 5.73
CA GLY A 116 -14.49 6.28 4.89
C GLY A 116 -15.93 5.75 5.03
N VAL A 117 -16.12 4.43 5.09
CA VAL A 117 -17.44 3.81 5.28
C VAL A 117 -18.01 4.18 6.65
N LEU A 118 -17.24 3.98 7.74
CA LEU A 118 -17.65 4.29 9.10
C LEU A 118 -17.97 5.76 9.29
N PHE A 119 -17.15 6.66 8.75
CA PHE A 119 -17.43 8.09 8.82
C PHE A 119 -18.76 8.46 8.12
N ASN A 120 -19.00 7.91 6.93
CA ASN A 120 -20.25 8.15 6.20
C ASN A 120 -21.49 7.62 6.94
N GLU A 121 -21.39 6.46 7.56
CA GLU A 121 -22.45 5.90 8.43
C GLU A 121 -22.71 6.81 9.63
N THR A 122 -21.64 7.22 10.33
CA THR A 122 -21.73 8.16 11.46
C THR A 122 -22.42 9.46 11.05
N ALA A 123 -22.05 10.03 9.90
CA ALA A 123 -22.64 11.24 9.37
C ALA A 123 -24.12 11.08 9.04
N LYS A 124 -24.56 9.92 8.56
CA LYS A 124 -25.98 9.62 8.30
C LYS A 124 -26.79 9.56 9.59
N VAL A 125 -26.26 8.85 10.61
CA VAL A 125 -26.94 8.73 11.91
C VAL A 125 -27.02 10.08 12.62
N ALA A 126 -25.91 10.85 12.63
CA ALA A 126 -25.87 12.19 13.21
C ALA A 126 -26.90 13.14 12.58
N ARG A 127 -27.05 13.12 11.23
CA ARG A 127 -28.07 13.92 10.53
C ARG A 127 -29.50 13.49 10.89
N ARG A 128 -29.73 12.18 11.05
CA ARG A 128 -31.06 11.68 11.48
C ARG A 128 -31.41 12.21 12.87
N ILE A 129 -30.51 12.14 13.83
CA ILE A 129 -30.73 12.64 15.20
C ILE A 129 -31.04 14.14 15.19
N GLN A 130 -30.34 14.94 14.37
CA GLN A 130 -30.61 16.38 14.22
C GLN A 130 -31.99 16.70 13.67
N GLY A 131 -32.59 15.82 12.86
CA GLY A 131 -33.91 15.98 12.25
C GLY A 131 -35.06 15.36 13.06
N MET A 132 -34.79 14.62 14.11
CA MET A 132 -35.81 13.91 14.91
C MET A 132 -36.42 14.81 16.00
N ARG A 133 -37.74 14.90 16.06
CA ARG A 133 -38.49 15.41 17.21
C ARG A 133 -38.61 14.29 18.26
N HIS A 134 -38.50 14.64 19.54
CA HIS A 134 -38.46 13.77 20.72
C HIS A 134 -39.24 12.44 20.61
N GLY A 135 -38.60 11.31 20.84
CA GLY A 135 -39.26 10.01 21.05
C GLY A 135 -38.56 8.74 20.59
N LEU A 136 -37.71 8.82 19.56
CA LEU A 136 -36.97 7.65 19.05
C LEU A 136 -35.43 7.76 19.22
N ILE A 137 -35.00 8.70 20.08
CA ILE A 137 -33.64 9.21 20.13
C ILE A 137 -32.66 8.22 20.79
N GLU A 138 -33.08 7.44 21.79
CA GLU A 138 -32.14 6.65 22.61
C GLU A 138 -31.41 5.57 21.80
N LYS A 139 -32.12 4.81 20.96
CA LYS A 139 -31.47 3.79 20.11
C LYS A 139 -30.50 4.39 19.10
N GLU A 140 -30.87 5.51 18.50
CA GLU A 140 -30.02 6.21 17.54
C GLU A 140 -28.83 6.89 18.24
N LYS A 141 -29.00 7.37 19.48
CA LYS A 141 -27.91 7.88 20.30
C LYS A 141 -26.90 6.78 20.63
N GLU A 142 -27.34 5.62 21.10
CA GLU A 142 -26.48 4.50 21.40
C GLU A 142 -25.73 4.02 20.13
N HIS A 143 -26.42 3.98 19.01
CA HIS A 143 -25.80 3.63 17.72
C HIS A 143 -24.75 4.68 17.30
N LEU A 144 -25.06 5.98 17.41
CA LEU A 144 -24.09 7.04 17.11
C LEU A 144 -22.88 6.98 18.04
N LYS A 145 -23.09 6.73 19.32
CA LYS A 145 -22.02 6.58 20.31
C LYS A 145 -21.07 5.42 19.97
N SER A 146 -21.63 4.28 19.56
CA SER A 146 -20.84 3.12 19.09
C SER A 146 -20.00 3.48 17.86
N LEU A 147 -20.61 4.09 16.84
CA LEU A 147 -19.89 4.50 15.63
C LEU A 147 -18.79 5.54 15.91
N LEU A 148 -19.07 6.53 16.76
CA LEU A 148 -18.06 7.52 17.18
C LEU A 148 -16.87 6.84 17.85
N THR A 149 -17.12 5.90 18.75
CA THR A 149 -16.07 5.16 19.45
C THR A 149 -15.21 4.34 18.47
N GLU A 150 -15.83 3.72 17.46
CA GLU A 150 -15.10 2.98 16.42
C GLU A 150 -14.28 3.91 15.52
N CYS A 151 -14.83 5.05 15.10
CA CYS A 151 -14.10 6.07 14.33
C CYS A 151 -12.93 6.68 15.09
N GLU A 152 -13.04 6.82 16.40
CA GLU A 152 -12.00 7.38 17.28
C GLU A 152 -10.92 6.33 17.66
N SER A 153 -11.09 5.06 17.31
CA SER A 153 -10.05 4.05 17.51
C SER A 153 -8.78 4.44 16.75
N GLU A 154 -7.61 4.20 17.33
CA GLU A 154 -6.32 4.55 16.72
C GLU A 154 -6.15 3.98 15.32
N LYS A 155 -6.68 2.77 15.08
CA LYS A 155 -6.62 2.07 13.78
C LYS A 155 -7.40 2.79 12.67
N ILE A 156 -8.46 3.51 13.00
CA ILE A 156 -9.35 4.18 12.04
C ILE A 156 -9.08 5.68 11.98
N TYR A 157 -8.92 6.32 13.14
CA TYR A 157 -8.78 7.77 13.29
C TYR A 157 -7.64 8.36 12.44
N ARG A 158 -6.52 7.67 12.30
CA ARG A 158 -5.37 8.13 11.51
C ARG A 158 -5.66 8.26 10.01
N TYR A 159 -6.67 7.55 9.49
CA TYR A 159 -7.05 7.60 8.07
C TYR A 159 -8.13 8.64 7.76
N LEU A 160 -8.67 9.30 8.77
CA LEU A 160 -9.65 10.38 8.59
C LEU A 160 -8.95 11.70 8.28
N THR A 161 -9.56 12.48 7.42
CA THR A 161 -9.12 13.85 7.13
C THR A 161 -9.33 14.77 8.36
N GLU A 162 -8.64 15.88 8.42
CA GLU A 162 -8.79 16.84 9.53
C GLU A 162 -10.21 17.40 9.63
N ASP A 163 -10.90 17.56 8.50
CA ASP A 163 -12.31 18.01 8.52
C ASP A 163 -13.27 16.93 9.04
N GLU A 164 -13.01 15.67 8.73
CA GLU A 164 -13.76 14.54 9.30
C GLU A 164 -13.53 14.43 10.81
N LYS A 165 -12.29 14.57 11.27
CA LYS A 165 -11.96 14.60 12.70
C LYS A 165 -12.64 15.74 13.46
N LYS A 166 -12.71 16.94 12.85
CA LYS A 166 -13.47 18.07 13.42
C LYS A 166 -14.95 17.75 13.53
N LYS A 167 -15.56 17.13 12.52
CA LYS A 167 -16.96 16.72 12.56
C LYS A 167 -17.23 15.66 13.63
N LEU A 168 -16.36 14.67 13.81
CA LEU A 168 -16.47 13.69 14.89
C LEU A 168 -16.47 14.37 16.26
N LYS A 169 -15.54 15.29 16.52
CA LYS A 169 -15.49 16.08 17.77
C LYS A 169 -16.78 16.87 17.99
N PHE A 170 -17.31 17.49 16.94
CA PHE A 170 -18.58 18.21 17.02
C PHE A 170 -19.75 17.28 17.38
N TRP A 171 -19.88 16.14 16.74
CA TRP A 171 -20.92 15.17 17.05
C TRP A 171 -20.78 14.59 18.47
N ARG A 172 -19.55 14.36 18.93
CA ARG A 172 -19.26 13.93 20.31
C ARG A 172 -19.76 14.98 21.33
N MET A 173 -19.44 16.25 21.07
CA MET A 173 -19.92 17.36 21.90
C MET A 173 -21.45 17.45 21.90
N MET A 174 -22.10 17.35 20.76
CA MET A 174 -23.56 17.32 20.67
C MET A 174 -24.16 16.20 21.52
N MET A 175 -23.56 15.01 21.49
CA MET A 175 -24.03 13.87 22.27
C MET A 175 -23.96 14.07 23.79
N SER A 176 -23.12 14.99 24.27
CA SER A 176 -23.02 15.32 25.71
C SER A 176 -24.07 16.36 26.15
N ILE A 177 -24.73 17.01 25.20
CA ILE A 177 -25.73 18.08 25.48
C ILE A 177 -27.15 17.56 25.37
N ILE A 178 -27.35 16.49 24.59
CA ILE A 178 -28.67 15.87 24.36
C ILE A 178 -28.89 14.70 25.34
#